data_3396a50b9750bb5e5a327a8ff7a9741f
#
_entry.id   3396a50b9750bb5e5a327a8ff7a9741f
#
_cell.length_a   1.000
_cell.length_b   1.000
_cell.length_c   1.000
_cell.angle_alpha   90.00
_cell.angle_beta   90.00
_cell.angle_gamma   90.00
#
_symmetry.space_group_name_H-M   'P 1'
#
loop_
_entity.id
_entity.type
_entity.pdbx_description
1 polymer ?
#
loop_
_entity_poly.entity_id
_entity_poly.type
_entity_poly.pdbx_seq_one_letter_code
_entity_poly.pdbx_strand_id
1 'polypeptide(L)'
;MDYDKRWTLANDLREFANFLDDHGQDIPDVTVDVSSRVWSWTSAGDVPTAIALALRAGMKGADEVTKEYSDNYFRLYLSFGDLQYRVLCDRDEVCERTVVGTETVMELTPPEGEWTEKPVEKEVVEWVCNPLLAAAKDVD
;
A
#
# COMPACT_ATOMS: atom_id res chain seq x y z
N MET A 1 6.84 -15.78 -0.60
CA MET A 1 7.75 -16.12 0.52
C MET A 1 7.99 -17.62 0.51
N ASP A 2 9.23 -18.05 0.55
CA ASP A 2 9.53 -19.48 0.59
C ASP A 2 9.11 -20.13 1.92
N TYR A 3 9.11 -21.46 1.94
CA TYR A 3 8.63 -22.23 3.11
C TYR A 3 9.45 -21.96 4.37
N ASP A 4 10.77 -21.94 4.26
CA ASP A 4 11.65 -21.80 5.44
C ASP A 4 11.52 -20.42 6.07
N LYS A 5 11.50 -19.36 5.27
CA LYS A 5 11.27 -18.00 5.77
C LYS A 5 9.89 -17.86 6.40
N ARG A 6 8.87 -18.41 5.77
CA ARG A 6 7.52 -18.38 6.30
C ARG A 6 7.41 -19.10 7.63
N TRP A 7 7.99 -20.29 7.72
CA TRP A 7 7.97 -21.10 8.95
C TRP A 7 8.68 -20.37 10.09
N THR A 8 9.87 -19.84 9.83
CA THR A 8 10.68 -19.11 10.81
C THR A 8 9.93 -17.88 11.31
N LEU A 9 9.41 -17.04 10.41
CA LEU A 9 8.68 -15.85 10.78
C LEU A 9 7.41 -16.17 11.59
N ALA A 10 6.63 -17.14 11.14
CA ALA A 10 5.42 -17.55 11.86
C ALA A 10 5.75 -18.05 13.27
N ASN A 11 6.85 -18.81 13.42
CA ASN A 11 7.30 -19.30 14.70
C ASN A 11 7.78 -18.17 15.62
N ASP A 12 8.54 -17.22 15.09
CA ASP A 12 9.01 -16.05 15.84
C ASP A 12 7.82 -15.19 16.32
N LEU A 13 6.81 -15.04 15.48
CA LEU A 13 5.58 -14.33 15.85
C LEU A 13 4.81 -15.05 16.97
N ARG A 14 4.79 -16.39 16.96
CA ARG A 14 4.18 -17.18 18.05
C ARG A 14 4.94 -17.01 19.35
N GLU A 15 6.26 -16.98 19.30
CA GLU A 15 7.09 -16.72 20.48
C GLU A 15 6.84 -15.32 21.04
N PHE A 16 6.74 -14.32 20.18
CA PHE A 16 6.40 -12.96 20.62
C PHE A 16 4.99 -12.89 21.21
N ALA A 17 4.02 -13.58 20.63
CA ALA A 17 2.68 -13.66 21.18
C ALA A 17 2.69 -14.29 22.58
N ASN A 18 3.44 -15.35 22.78
CA ASN A 18 3.61 -15.99 24.12
C ASN A 18 4.27 -15.02 25.11
N PHE A 19 5.25 -14.26 24.68
CA PHE A 19 5.87 -13.23 25.51
C PHE A 19 4.86 -12.17 25.95
N LEU A 20 3.97 -11.72 25.07
CA LEU A 20 2.91 -10.79 25.42
C LEU A 20 1.93 -11.37 26.44
N ASP A 21 1.58 -12.64 26.30
CA ASP A 21 0.72 -13.33 27.27
C ASP A 21 1.35 -13.40 28.66
N ASP A 22 2.65 -13.70 28.72
CA ASP A 22 3.36 -13.93 29.97
C ASP A 22 3.82 -12.61 30.65
N HIS A 23 4.20 -11.61 29.87
CA HIS A 23 4.88 -10.39 30.35
C HIS A 23 4.24 -9.08 29.92
N GLY A 24 3.13 -9.12 29.20
CA GLY A 24 2.51 -7.91 28.65
C GLY A 24 2.14 -6.85 29.67
N GLN A 25 1.91 -7.26 30.93
CA GLN A 25 1.58 -6.34 32.00
C GLN A 25 2.77 -5.47 32.45
N ASP A 26 3.99 -5.93 32.19
CA ASP A 26 5.23 -5.31 32.65
C ASP A 26 5.90 -4.44 31.58
N ILE A 27 5.33 -4.36 30.41
CA ILE A 27 5.89 -3.60 29.29
C ILE A 27 4.94 -2.49 28.81
N PRO A 28 5.45 -1.43 28.17
CA PRO A 28 4.61 -0.41 27.55
C PRO A 28 3.71 -0.98 26.45
N ASP A 29 2.70 -0.22 26.07
CA ASP A 29 1.82 -0.59 24.96
C ASP A 29 2.61 -0.89 23.68
N VAL A 30 2.29 -2.01 23.04
CA VAL A 30 2.98 -2.49 21.85
C VAL A 30 2.15 -2.17 20.61
N THR A 31 2.80 -1.52 19.65
CA THR A 31 2.26 -1.35 18.31
C THR A 31 3.01 -2.28 17.36
N VAL A 32 2.26 -3.03 16.56
CA VAL A 32 2.84 -3.95 15.58
C VAL A 32 2.60 -3.41 14.18
N ASP A 33 3.69 -3.18 13.44
CA ASP A 33 3.63 -2.81 12.03
C ASP A 33 4.25 -3.92 11.19
N VAL A 34 3.44 -4.53 10.34
CA VAL A 34 3.85 -5.62 9.44
C VAL A 34 3.66 -5.16 8.01
N SER A 35 4.72 -5.20 7.22
CA SER A 35 4.65 -4.74 5.84
C SER A 35 5.54 -5.56 4.90
N SER A 36 5.11 -5.62 3.65
CA SER A 36 5.91 -6.13 2.53
C SER A 36 5.98 -5.07 1.44
N ARG A 37 7.16 -4.93 0.85
CA ARG A 37 7.34 -4.13 -0.38
C ARG A 37 7.56 -5.06 -1.56
N VAL A 38 6.85 -4.79 -2.63
CA VAL A 38 6.95 -5.58 -3.87
C VAL A 38 7.52 -4.68 -4.95
N TRP A 39 8.71 -5.02 -5.41
CA TRP A 39 9.42 -4.29 -6.45
C TRP A 39 9.70 -5.22 -7.63
N SER A 40 9.75 -4.67 -8.84
CA SER A 40 10.04 -5.45 -10.05
C SER A 40 11.40 -6.17 -9.99
N TRP A 41 12.37 -5.62 -9.27
CA TRP A 41 13.71 -6.22 -9.15
C TRP A 41 13.87 -7.20 -7.97
N THR A 42 12.92 -7.25 -7.04
CA THR A 42 13.00 -8.11 -5.85
C THR A 42 12.03 -9.29 -5.87
N SER A 43 11.03 -9.23 -6.72
CA SER A 43 10.01 -10.27 -6.81
C SER A 43 10.37 -11.30 -7.86
N ALA A 44 10.19 -12.58 -7.53
CA ALA A 44 10.21 -13.66 -8.51
C ALA A 44 8.90 -13.62 -9.31
N GLY A 45 8.87 -12.85 -10.38
CA GLY A 45 7.69 -12.68 -11.21
C GLY A 45 7.27 -11.22 -11.34
N ASP A 46 6.09 -11.00 -11.91
CA ASP A 46 5.58 -9.67 -12.14
C ASP A 46 4.84 -9.13 -10.90
N VAL A 47 4.97 -7.83 -10.66
CA VAL A 47 4.39 -7.14 -9.48
C VAL A 47 2.86 -7.27 -9.45
N PRO A 48 2.10 -7.03 -10.53
CA PRO A 48 0.66 -7.22 -10.51
C PRO A 48 0.22 -8.61 -10.08
N THR A 49 0.92 -9.65 -10.51
CA THR A 49 0.63 -11.04 -10.12
C THR A 49 0.88 -11.25 -8.62
N ALA A 50 1.99 -10.73 -8.09
CA ALA A 50 2.30 -10.83 -6.66
C ALA A 50 1.24 -10.12 -5.80
N ILE A 51 0.79 -8.95 -6.20
CA ILE A 51 -0.27 -8.22 -5.52
C ILE A 51 -1.61 -8.96 -5.61
N ALA A 52 -1.96 -9.51 -6.78
CA ALA A 52 -3.18 -10.29 -6.94
C ALA A 52 -3.19 -11.55 -6.07
N LEU A 53 -2.05 -12.23 -5.92
CA LEU A 53 -1.93 -13.38 -5.03
C LEU A 53 -2.08 -12.99 -3.56
N ALA A 54 -1.50 -11.86 -3.16
CA ALA A 54 -1.67 -11.32 -1.80
C ALA A 54 -3.14 -10.96 -1.53
N LEU A 55 -3.81 -10.32 -2.49
CA LEU A 55 -5.23 -10.02 -2.41
C LEU A 55 -6.08 -11.28 -2.21
N ARG A 56 -5.84 -12.31 -3.01
CA ARG A 56 -6.57 -13.58 -2.90
C ARG A 56 -6.34 -14.26 -1.57
N ALA A 57 -5.11 -14.25 -1.08
CA ALA A 57 -4.78 -14.78 0.24
C ALA A 57 -5.53 -14.02 1.34
N GLY A 58 -5.56 -12.70 1.25
CA GLY A 58 -6.31 -11.84 2.18
C GLY A 58 -7.80 -12.12 2.16
N MET A 59 -8.39 -12.26 0.97
CA MET A 59 -9.82 -12.58 0.83
C MET A 59 -10.20 -13.92 1.46
N LYS A 60 -9.26 -14.85 1.55
CA LYS A 60 -9.47 -16.15 2.18
C LYS A 60 -9.21 -16.16 3.68
N GLY A 61 -8.24 -15.40 4.15
CA GLY A 61 -7.71 -15.54 5.50
C GLY A 61 -7.75 -14.32 6.39
N ALA A 62 -7.95 -13.11 5.86
CA ALA A 62 -8.05 -11.89 6.64
C ALA A 62 -9.50 -11.55 7.00
N ASP A 63 -9.69 -10.79 8.06
CA ASP A 63 -11.02 -10.31 8.47
C ASP A 63 -11.56 -9.27 7.49
N GLU A 64 -10.69 -8.41 6.99
CA GLU A 64 -11.04 -7.37 6.03
C GLU A 64 -9.85 -7.11 5.10
N VAL A 65 -10.15 -6.80 3.85
CA VAL A 65 -9.17 -6.43 2.83
C VAL A 65 -9.56 -5.09 2.24
N THR A 66 -8.67 -4.11 2.32
CA THR A 66 -8.87 -2.78 1.76
C THR A 66 -7.69 -2.39 0.88
N LYS A 67 -7.92 -1.46 -0.03
CA LYS A 67 -6.87 -0.93 -0.90
C LYS A 67 -6.86 0.59 -0.85
N GLU A 68 -5.67 1.16 -0.98
CA GLU A 68 -5.45 2.59 -0.96
C GLU A 68 -4.54 2.99 -2.11
N TYR A 69 -4.90 4.05 -2.79
CA TYR A 69 -4.09 4.65 -3.86
C TYR A 69 -3.63 6.03 -3.41
N SER A 70 -2.33 6.26 -3.47
CA SER A 70 -1.75 7.61 -3.40
C SER A 70 -1.15 7.97 -4.76
N ASP A 71 -0.59 9.16 -4.90
CA ASP A 71 -0.04 9.61 -6.20
C ASP A 71 1.03 8.66 -6.74
N ASN A 72 1.87 8.11 -5.88
CA ASN A 72 3.01 7.29 -6.26
C ASN A 72 2.91 5.83 -5.85
N TYR A 73 2.01 5.49 -4.92
CA TYR A 73 1.99 4.17 -4.30
C TYR A 73 0.61 3.54 -4.33
N PHE A 74 0.63 2.22 -4.34
CA PHE A 74 -0.52 1.38 -4.07
C PHE A 74 -0.26 0.61 -2.78
N ARG A 75 -1.26 0.56 -1.90
CA ARG A 75 -1.21 -0.20 -0.64
C ARG A 75 -2.40 -1.13 -0.54
N LEU A 76 -2.12 -2.36 -0.20
CA LEU A 76 -3.13 -3.36 0.12
C LEU A 76 -3.03 -3.64 1.62
N TYR A 77 -4.16 -3.53 2.31
CA TYR A 77 -4.23 -3.79 3.74
C TYR A 77 -5.04 -5.04 4.02
N LEU A 78 -4.44 -5.96 4.77
CA LEU A 78 -5.09 -7.15 5.28
C LEU A 78 -5.20 -7.02 6.80
N SER A 79 -6.42 -7.00 7.32
CA SER A 79 -6.68 -6.79 8.74
C SER A 79 -6.94 -8.11 9.46
N PHE A 80 -6.34 -8.26 10.64
CA PHE A 80 -6.49 -9.41 11.53
C PHE A 80 -6.78 -8.84 12.94
N GLY A 81 -8.06 -8.57 13.23
CA GLY A 81 -8.40 -7.77 14.38
C GLY A 81 -7.82 -6.35 14.26
N ASP A 82 -7.07 -5.91 15.26
CA ASP A 82 -6.40 -4.61 15.25
C ASP A 82 -5.03 -4.64 14.55
N LEU A 83 -4.52 -5.83 14.25
CA LEU A 83 -3.28 -5.98 13.50
C LEU A 83 -3.55 -5.81 12.01
N GLN A 84 -2.72 -5.02 11.35
CA GLN A 84 -2.85 -4.75 9.93
C GLN A 84 -1.56 -5.12 9.19
N TYR A 85 -1.68 -5.97 8.18
CA TYR A 85 -0.59 -6.31 7.27
C TYR A 85 -0.74 -5.46 6.00
N ARG A 86 0.30 -4.72 5.69
CA ARG A 86 0.33 -3.83 4.53
C ARG A 86 1.25 -4.36 3.44
N VAL A 87 0.75 -4.46 2.23
CA VAL A 87 1.53 -4.78 1.02
C VAL A 87 1.62 -3.52 0.18
N LEU A 88 2.84 -3.08 -0.12
CA LEU A 88 3.13 -1.82 -0.79
C LEU A 88 3.86 -2.07 -2.11
N CYS A 89 3.43 -1.39 -3.17
CA CYS A 89 4.17 -1.31 -4.42
C CYS A 89 4.00 0.10 -5.04
N ASP A 90 4.76 0.37 -6.09
CA ASP A 90 4.56 1.58 -6.87
C ASP A 90 3.22 1.51 -7.61
N ARG A 91 2.53 2.64 -7.69
CA ARG A 91 1.20 2.69 -8.31
C ARG A 91 1.24 2.32 -9.79
N ASP A 92 2.28 2.71 -10.52
CA ASP A 92 2.45 2.42 -11.95
C ASP A 92 2.70 0.93 -12.24
N GLU A 93 3.03 0.13 -11.22
CA GLU A 93 3.17 -1.32 -11.36
C GLU A 93 1.80 -2.04 -11.44
N VAL A 94 0.74 -1.44 -10.90
CA VAL A 94 -0.60 -2.05 -10.89
C VAL A 94 -1.64 -1.21 -11.62
N CYS A 95 -1.32 0.03 -11.93
CA CYS A 95 -2.20 0.96 -12.64
C CYS A 95 -1.44 1.60 -13.80
N GLU A 96 -2.15 1.88 -14.88
CA GLU A 96 -1.61 2.62 -16.01
C GLU A 96 -1.99 4.10 -15.87
N ARG A 97 -0.98 4.97 -15.95
CA ARG A 97 -1.16 6.42 -15.93
C ARG A 97 -1.36 6.93 -17.36
N THR A 98 -2.48 7.57 -17.60
CA THR A 98 -2.80 8.13 -18.91
C THR A 98 -3.06 9.63 -18.77
N VAL A 99 -2.35 10.43 -19.57
CA VAL A 99 -2.64 11.85 -19.68
C VAL A 99 -3.80 12.02 -20.65
N VAL A 100 -4.97 12.44 -20.14
CA VAL A 100 -6.19 12.59 -20.94
C VAL A 100 -6.41 14.01 -21.44
N GLY A 101 -5.59 14.95 -20.97
CA GLY A 101 -5.66 16.34 -21.39
C GLY A 101 -4.77 17.24 -20.55
N THR A 102 -4.92 18.53 -20.76
CA THR A 102 -4.29 19.55 -19.94
C THR A 102 -5.34 20.55 -19.48
N GLU A 103 -5.14 21.12 -18.31
CA GLU A 103 -5.97 22.22 -17.81
C GLU A 103 -5.10 23.40 -17.43
N THR A 104 -5.64 24.60 -17.58
CA THR A 104 -4.97 25.81 -17.15
C THR A 104 -5.46 26.18 -15.76
N VAL A 105 -4.55 26.26 -14.81
CA VAL A 105 -4.83 26.69 -13.44
C VAL A 105 -4.07 27.96 -13.13
N MET A 106 -4.63 28.79 -12.28
CA MET A 106 -3.99 30.01 -11.81
C MET A 106 -3.20 29.68 -10.54
N GLU A 107 -1.88 29.90 -10.58
CA GLU A 107 -1.01 29.69 -9.44
C GLU A 107 -0.41 31.01 -8.97
N LEU A 108 -0.30 31.14 -7.64
CA LEU A 108 0.44 32.24 -7.02
C LEU A 108 1.93 31.99 -7.13
N THR A 109 2.63 32.89 -7.78
CA THR A 109 4.10 32.85 -7.86
C THR A 109 4.70 34.02 -7.08
N PRO A 110 5.79 33.80 -6.33
CA PRO A 110 6.47 34.87 -5.59
C PRO A 110 7.32 35.69 -6.55
N PRO A 111 6.88 36.90 -6.96
CA PRO A 111 7.72 37.81 -7.71
C PRO A 111 8.59 38.63 -6.74
N GLU A 112 9.52 39.40 -7.27
CA GLU A 112 10.19 40.45 -6.52
C GLU A 112 9.16 41.52 -6.13
N GLY A 113 8.57 41.41 -4.94
CA GLY A 113 7.62 42.38 -4.39
C GLY A 113 6.26 41.82 -4.05
N GLU A 114 5.35 41.70 -4.98
CA GLU A 114 3.96 41.26 -4.76
C GLU A 114 3.68 39.88 -5.34
N TRP A 115 2.77 39.13 -4.70
CA TRP A 115 2.27 37.88 -5.22
C TRP A 115 1.36 38.14 -6.42
N THR A 116 1.64 37.45 -7.53
CA THR A 116 0.81 37.50 -8.74
C THR A 116 0.35 36.11 -9.13
N GLU A 117 -0.86 36.04 -9.68
CA GLU A 117 -1.38 34.81 -10.26
C GLU A 117 -0.90 34.66 -11.69
N LYS A 118 -0.39 33.50 -12.05
CA LYS A 118 0.00 33.14 -13.42
C LYS A 118 -0.75 31.91 -13.87
N PRO A 119 -1.20 31.87 -15.15
CA PRO A 119 -1.76 30.66 -15.73
C PRO A 119 -0.65 29.60 -15.87
N VAL A 120 -0.92 28.41 -15.37
CA VAL A 120 -0.03 27.24 -15.49
C VAL A 120 -0.83 26.10 -16.09
N GLU A 121 -0.28 25.46 -17.11
CA GLU A 121 -0.88 24.26 -17.69
C GLU A 121 -0.50 23.06 -16.85
N LYS A 122 -1.51 22.29 -16.42
CA LYS A 122 -1.33 21.02 -15.72
C LYS A 122 -1.93 19.88 -16.52
N GLU A 123 -1.23 18.73 -16.49
CA GLU A 123 -1.74 17.52 -17.09
C GLU A 123 -2.92 16.98 -16.31
N VAL A 124 -3.98 16.61 -17.02
CA VAL A 124 -5.10 15.87 -16.45
C VAL A 124 -4.81 14.39 -16.64
N VAL A 125 -4.70 13.68 -15.54
CA VAL A 125 -4.26 12.29 -15.51
C VAL A 125 -5.41 11.38 -15.09
N GLU A 126 -5.57 10.29 -15.83
CA GLU A 126 -6.47 9.19 -15.49
C GLU A 126 -5.65 7.94 -15.20
N TRP A 127 -6.00 7.23 -14.11
CA TRP A 127 -5.39 5.97 -13.76
C TRP A 127 -6.35 4.81 -14.08
N VAL A 128 -5.85 3.83 -14.82
CA VAL A 128 -6.55 2.57 -15.08
C VAL A 128 -5.82 1.47 -14.33
N CYS A 129 -6.47 0.89 -13.34
CA CYS A 129 -5.85 -0.11 -12.47
C CYS A 129 -6.23 -1.53 -12.86
N ASN A 130 -5.39 -2.49 -12.47
CA ASN A 130 -5.60 -3.89 -12.80
C ASN A 130 -6.95 -4.38 -12.25
N PRO A 131 -7.82 -4.97 -13.10
CA PRO A 131 -9.14 -5.44 -12.67
C PRO A 131 -9.11 -6.48 -11.55
N LEU A 132 -8.01 -7.20 -11.39
CA LEU A 132 -7.84 -8.18 -10.29
C LEU A 132 -7.87 -7.54 -8.90
N LEU A 133 -7.67 -6.21 -8.82
CA LEU A 133 -7.73 -5.46 -7.56
C LEU A 133 -9.15 -5.02 -7.19
N ALA A 134 -10.13 -5.20 -8.06
CA ALA A 134 -11.49 -4.72 -7.87
C ALA A 134 -12.24 -5.42 -6.70
N ALA A 135 -11.78 -6.59 -6.27
CA ALA A 135 -12.41 -7.35 -5.19
C ALA A 135 -12.23 -6.73 -3.79
N ALA A 136 -11.21 -5.87 -3.60
CA ALA A 136 -10.96 -5.20 -2.33
C ALA A 136 -11.68 -3.86 -2.24
N LYS A 137 -12.04 -3.44 -1.02
CA LYS A 137 -12.65 -2.12 -0.80
C LYS A 137 -11.62 -1.02 -0.94
N ASP A 138 -12.03 0.11 -1.51
CA ASP A 138 -11.22 1.32 -1.51
C ASP A 138 -11.24 1.98 -0.13
N VAL A 139 -10.09 2.52 0.28
CA VAL A 139 -9.99 3.36 1.47
C VAL A 139 -10.28 4.81 1.04
N ASP A 140 -11.23 5.41 1.70
CA ASP A 140 -11.64 6.80 1.47
C ASP A 140 -10.63 7.80 2.04
#